data_f952bef38745e8f13d9db3bd6b3894e9
#
_entry.id   f952bef38745e8f13d9db3bd6b3894e9
#
_cell.length_a   1.000
_cell.length_b   1.000
_cell.length_c   1.000
_cell.angle_alpha   90.00
_cell.angle_beta   90.00
_cell.angle_gamma   90.00
#
_symmetry.space_group_name_H-M   'P 1'
#
loop_
_entity.id
_entity.type
_entity.pdbx_description
1 polymer ?
#
loop_
_entity_poly.entity_id
_entity_poly.type
_entity_poly.pdbx_seq_one_letter_code
_entity_poly.pdbx_strand_id
1 'polypeptide(L)'
;GRIDVWVNNAMVTVFGPVERLAPEDLKRATEVTYLGAAYGTMAALKQMRAQRSGVIVQVGSALAYRAIPLQAPYCAAKHALRGFTDAVRSELLHEGSRIHITNVHLSAFNTPQFDWAKNLMDRRPEPVPPIFQPELAAEAILWAANHRRREVYVGWPSVKAVLANKIAPGILDRVLAKKGYSGQLTGEQKHPDACENLYEP
;
A
#
# COMPACT_ATOMS: atom_id res chain seq x y z
N GLY A 1 -28.60 -6.23 2.36
CA GLY A 1 -28.00 -5.24 1.47
C GLY A 1 -27.19 -5.89 0.37
N ARG A 2 -26.69 -5.11 -0.58
CA ARG A 2 -25.86 -5.56 -1.71
C ARG A 2 -24.53 -4.81 -1.69
N ILE A 3 -23.43 -5.47 -2.04
CA ILE A 3 -22.11 -4.89 -2.20
C ILE A 3 -21.62 -5.18 -3.61
N ASP A 4 -21.58 -4.17 -4.47
CA ASP A 4 -21.12 -4.34 -5.85
C ASP A 4 -19.60 -4.11 -5.98
N VAL A 5 -19.08 -3.13 -5.25
CA VAL A 5 -17.65 -2.81 -5.19
C VAL A 5 -17.24 -2.66 -3.73
N TRP A 6 -16.11 -3.26 -3.39
CA TRP A 6 -15.43 -3.09 -2.10
C TRP A 6 -14.01 -2.61 -2.32
N VAL A 7 -13.66 -1.49 -1.71
CA VAL A 7 -12.30 -0.91 -1.82
C VAL A 7 -11.61 -0.96 -0.47
N ASN A 8 -10.50 -1.67 -0.39
CA ASN A 8 -9.62 -1.65 0.78
C ASN A 8 -8.56 -0.56 0.58
N ASN A 9 -8.80 0.60 1.18
CA ASN A 9 -7.93 1.77 1.07
C ASN A 9 -7.25 2.15 2.39
N ALA A 10 -7.87 1.87 3.54
CA ALA A 10 -7.37 2.28 4.84
C ALA A 10 -5.95 1.78 5.10
N MET A 11 -5.10 2.66 5.61
CA MET A 11 -3.73 2.33 5.97
C MET A 11 -3.18 3.28 7.02
N VAL A 12 -2.24 2.78 7.81
CA VAL A 12 -1.36 3.57 8.66
C VAL A 12 0.06 3.04 8.51
N THR A 13 1.05 3.86 8.88
CA THR A 13 2.46 3.46 8.86
C THR A 13 3.24 4.13 9.96
N VAL A 14 4.44 3.62 10.20
CA VAL A 14 5.48 4.25 11.01
C VAL A 14 6.67 4.54 10.13
N PHE A 15 7.19 5.75 10.22
CA PHE A 15 8.31 6.23 9.44
C PHE A 15 9.56 6.30 10.33
N GLY A 16 10.54 5.46 10.05
CA GLY A 16 11.79 5.43 10.80
C GLY A 16 12.61 4.16 10.63
N PRO A 17 13.86 4.14 11.14
CA PRO A 17 14.71 2.96 11.09
C PRO A 17 14.15 1.84 12.00
N VAL A 18 14.32 0.59 11.56
CA VAL A 18 13.76 -0.59 12.25
C VAL A 18 14.22 -0.69 13.71
N GLU A 19 15.44 -0.28 14.00
CA GLU A 19 16.00 -0.27 15.36
C GLU A 19 15.28 0.67 16.35
N ARG A 20 14.52 1.65 15.83
CA ARG A 20 13.74 2.60 16.65
C ARG A 20 12.24 2.23 16.70
N LEU A 21 11.81 1.19 15.98
CA LEU A 21 10.41 0.76 15.98
C LEU A 21 10.07 0.05 17.28
N ALA A 22 8.97 0.47 17.92
CA ALA A 22 8.35 -0.33 18.95
C ALA A 22 7.59 -1.53 18.34
N PRO A 23 7.66 -2.74 18.92
CA PRO A 23 6.92 -3.90 18.45
C PRO A 23 5.41 -3.63 18.32
N GLU A 24 4.84 -2.84 19.23
CA GLU A 24 3.44 -2.44 19.26
C GLU A 24 3.06 -1.60 18.03
N ASP A 25 3.95 -0.70 17.61
CA ASP A 25 3.75 0.14 16.42
C ASP A 25 3.75 -0.71 15.13
N LEU A 26 4.69 -1.67 15.04
CA LEU A 26 4.72 -2.63 13.94
C LEU A 26 3.45 -3.48 13.90
N LYS A 27 3.00 -3.97 15.06
CA LYS A 27 1.76 -4.73 15.21
C LYS A 27 0.57 -3.89 14.74
N ARG A 28 0.42 -2.66 15.24
CA ARG A 28 -0.69 -1.77 14.88
C ARG A 28 -0.71 -1.44 13.39
N ALA A 29 0.42 -1.11 12.79
CA ALA A 29 0.53 -0.88 11.35
C ALA A 29 0.12 -2.11 10.53
N THR A 30 0.47 -3.31 10.98
CA THR A 30 0.08 -4.58 10.36
C THR A 30 -1.43 -4.82 10.51
N GLU A 31 -1.98 -4.60 11.70
CA GLU A 31 -3.42 -4.77 11.98
C GLU A 31 -4.28 -3.89 11.07
N VAL A 32 -3.95 -2.61 10.93
CA VAL A 32 -4.74 -1.69 10.12
C VAL A 32 -4.50 -1.92 8.63
N THR A 33 -3.24 -1.92 8.18
CA THR A 33 -2.89 -1.86 6.76
C THR A 33 -3.02 -3.21 6.05
N TYR A 34 -2.76 -4.32 6.75
CA TYR A 34 -2.89 -5.66 6.19
C TYR A 34 -4.13 -6.40 6.70
N LEU A 35 -4.25 -6.62 8.01
CA LEU A 35 -5.35 -7.44 8.54
C LEU A 35 -6.72 -6.77 8.32
N GLY A 36 -6.80 -5.43 8.43
CA GLY A 36 -8.02 -4.68 8.11
C GLY A 36 -8.48 -4.92 6.67
N ALA A 37 -7.55 -4.87 5.70
CA ALA A 37 -7.85 -5.16 4.31
C ALA A 37 -8.21 -6.64 4.08
N ALA A 38 -7.53 -7.57 4.76
CA ALA A 38 -7.84 -9.00 4.69
C ALA A 38 -9.24 -9.29 5.25
N TYR A 39 -9.58 -8.78 6.44
CA TYR A 39 -10.90 -8.96 7.06
C TYR A 39 -12.00 -8.29 6.23
N GLY A 40 -11.76 -7.07 5.70
CA GLY A 40 -12.68 -6.42 4.78
C GLY A 40 -12.93 -7.24 3.53
N THR A 41 -11.88 -7.84 2.96
CA THR A 41 -12.00 -8.78 1.82
C THR A 41 -12.83 -10.00 2.18
N MET A 42 -12.57 -10.63 3.33
CA MET A 42 -13.34 -11.81 3.78
C MET A 42 -14.82 -11.48 3.97
N ALA A 43 -15.13 -10.34 4.58
CA ALA A 43 -16.50 -9.87 4.76
C ALA A 43 -17.20 -9.59 3.42
N ALA A 44 -16.52 -8.89 2.51
CA ALA A 44 -17.03 -8.60 1.17
C ALA A 44 -17.27 -9.88 0.37
N LEU A 45 -16.34 -10.84 0.39
CA LEU A 45 -16.47 -12.13 -0.28
C LEU A 45 -17.68 -12.90 0.21
N LYS A 46 -17.95 -12.93 1.52
CA LYS A 46 -19.12 -13.60 2.08
C LYS A 46 -20.42 -13.07 1.46
N GLN A 47 -20.55 -11.76 1.34
CA GLN A 47 -21.72 -11.11 0.74
C GLN A 47 -21.76 -11.31 -0.79
N MET A 48 -20.63 -11.13 -1.46
CA MET A 48 -20.52 -11.23 -2.91
C MET A 48 -20.75 -12.67 -3.42
N ARG A 49 -20.38 -13.69 -2.65
CA ARG A 49 -20.67 -15.10 -2.98
C ARG A 49 -22.18 -15.36 -2.99
N ALA A 50 -22.94 -14.83 -2.01
CA ALA A 50 -24.40 -14.92 -2.00
C ALA A 50 -25.02 -14.20 -3.21
N GLN A 51 -24.43 -13.10 -3.66
CA GLN A 51 -24.84 -12.33 -4.84
C GLN A 51 -24.38 -12.96 -6.16
N ARG A 52 -23.41 -13.87 -6.11
CA ARG A 52 -22.69 -14.46 -7.26
C ARG A 52 -22.00 -13.45 -8.15
N SER A 53 -21.65 -12.27 -7.62
CA SER A 53 -20.95 -11.21 -8.34
C SER A 53 -20.40 -10.18 -7.36
N GLY A 54 -19.34 -9.46 -7.76
CA GLY A 54 -18.76 -8.35 -7.02
C GLY A 54 -17.35 -8.02 -7.52
N VAL A 55 -16.86 -6.87 -7.14
CA VAL A 55 -15.50 -6.42 -7.43
C VAL A 55 -14.82 -5.97 -6.14
N ILE A 56 -13.63 -6.48 -5.89
CA ILE A 56 -12.77 -6.05 -4.79
C ILE A 56 -11.56 -5.33 -5.37
N VAL A 57 -11.29 -4.14 -4.88
CA VAL A 57 -10.09 -3.36 -5.24
C VAL A 57 -9.21 -3.21 -4.02
N GLN A 58 -7.99 -3.72 -4.12
CA GLN A 58 -6.95 -3.53 -3.12
C GLN A 58 -6.09 -2.32 -3.50
N VAL A 59 -6.06 -1.31 -2.66
CA VAL A 59 -5.14 -0.17 -2.84
C VAL A 59 -3.75 -0.61 -2.40
N GLY A 60 -2.99 -1.08 -3.39
CA GLY A 60 -1.63 -1.56 -3.26
C GLY A 60 -0.58 -0.45 -3.39
N SER A 61 0.65 -0.86 -3.56
CA SER A 61 1.79 0.04 -3.75
C SER A 61 2.88 -0.63 -4.58
N ALA A 62 3.71 0.13 -5.27
CA ALA A 62 4.98 -0.35 -5.80
C ALA A 62 5.85 -0.98 -4.70
N LEU A 63 5.69 -0.52 -3.46
CA LEU A 63 6.38 -1.04 -2.27
C LEU A 63 5.90 -2.42 -1.84
N ALA A 64 4.88 -3.00 -2.50
CA ALA A 64 4.51 -4.40 -2.38
C ALA A 64 5.43 -5.33 -3.21
N TYR A 65 6.33 -4.78 -4.00
CA TYR A 65 7.32 -5.51 -4.82
C TYR A 65 8.74 -5.15 -4.46
N ARG A 66 8.96 -3.89 -4.09
CA ARG A 66 10.27 -3.39 -3.70
C ARG A 66 10.15 -2.52 -2.47
N ALA A 67 10.66 -3.03 -1.35
CA ALA A 67 10.75 -2.28 -0.11
C ALA A 67 11.79 -1.15 -0.19
N ILE A 68 11.56 -0.07 0.58
CA ILE A 68 12.48 1.04 0.75
C ILE A 68 12.83 1.23 2.23
N PRO A 69 13.97 1.86 2.56
CA PRO A 69 14.32 2.18 3.94
C PRO A 69 13.23 3.02 4.63
N LEU A 70 13.24 3.06 5.94
CA LEU A 70 12.38 3.86 6.82
C LEU A 70 10.87 3.53 6.78
N GLN A 71 10.42 2.62 5.92
CA GLN A 71 9.02 2.23 5.79
C GLN A 71 8.81 0.71 5.92
N ALA A 72 9.59 0.04 6.74
CA ALA A 72 9.53 -1.41 6.91
C ALA A 72 8.12 -1.93 7.27
N PRO A 73 7.36 -1.32 8.22
CA PRO A 73 6.00 -1.76 8.54
C PRO A 73 5.04 -1.70 7.35
N TYR A 74 5.08 -0.60 6.62
CA TYR A 74 4.25 -0.40 5.42
C TYR A 74 4.61 -1.38 4.30
N CYS A 75 5.89 -1.52 4.00
CA CYS A 75 6.37 -2.44 2.98
C CYS A 75 5.96 -3.88 3.29
N ALA A 76 6.13 -4.32 4.54
CA ALA A 76 5.72 -5.66 4.99
C ALA A 76 4.22 -5.87 4.82
N ALA A 77 3.38 -4.92 5.27
CA ALA A 77 1.93 -4.98 5.13
C ALA A 77 1.46 -5.05 3.66
N LYS A 78 2.07 -4.25 2.78
CA LYS A 78 1.71 -4.24 1.34
C LYS A 78 2.19 -5.50 0.60
N HIS A 79 3.34 -6.09 0.98
CA HIS A 79 3.77 -7.40 0.48
C HIS A 79 2.80 -8.51 0.93
N ALA A 80 2.41 -8.52 2.22
CA ALA A 80 1.45 -9.46 2.76
C ALA A 80 0.09 -9.37 2.05
N LEU A 81 -0.43 -8.15 1.87
CA LEU A 81 -1.70 -7.92 1.16
C LEU A 81 -1.66 -8.42 -0.28
N ARG A 82 -0.54 -8.23 -0.98
CA ARG A 82 -0.36 -8.74 -2.34
C ARG A 82 -0.40 -10.27 -2.36
N GLY A 83 0.36 -10.93 -1.48
CA GLY A 83 0.37 -12.39 -1.39
C GLY A 83 -0.99 -12.97 -1.05
N PHE A 84 -1.71 -12.37 -0.08
CA PHE A 84 -3.09 -12.71 0.25
C PHE A 84 -4.02 -12.57 -0.96
N THR A 85 -3.91 -11.46 -1.69
CA THR A 85 -4.75 -11.21 -2.88
C THR A 85 -4.49 -12.21 -4.00
N ASP A 86 -3.23 -12.61 -4.20
CA ASP A 86 -2.87 -13.62 -5.22
C ASP A 86 -3.47 -14.99 -4.89
N ALA A 87 -3.48 -15.40 -3.61
CA ALA A 87 -4.13 -16.62 -3.15
C ALA A 87 -5.65 -16.57 -3.36
N VAL A 88 -6.31 -15.52 -2.88
CA VAL A 88 -7.77 -15.31 -3.05
C VAL A 88 -8.17 -15.33 -4.53
N ARG A 89 -7.39 -14.69 -5.39
CA ARG A 89 -7.65 -14.69 -6.85
C ARG A 89 -7.62 -16.11 -7.42
N SER A 90 -6.64 -16.91 -7.02
CA SER A 90 -6.51 -18.29 -7.48
C SER A 90 -7.68 -19.16 -7.03
N GLU A 91 -8.17 -18.96 -5.79
CA GLU A 91 -9.37 -19.62 -5.29
C GLU A 91 -10.62 -19.25 -6.08
N LEU A 92 -10.83 -17.94 -6.33
CA LEU A 92 -11.97 -17.46 -7.13
C LEU A 92 -11.95 -17.99 -8.57
N LEU A 93 -10.77 -18.13 -9.17
CA LEU A 93 -10.61 -18.74 -10.49
C LEU A 93 -10.92 -20.24 -10.47
N HIS A 94 -10.45 -20.97 -9.45
CA HIS A 94 -10.75 -22.38 -9.26
C HIS A 94 -12.25 -22.65 -9.13
N GLU A 95 -12.96 -21.77 -8.41
CA GLU A 95 -14.42 -21.84 -8.22
C GLU A 95 -15.22 -21.41 -9.47
N GLY A 96 -14.58 -20.94 -10.53
CA GLY A 96 -15.30 -20.33 -11.67
C GLY A 96 -16.11 -19.09 -11.27
N SER A 97 -15.71 -18.39 -10.23
CA SER A 97 -16.43 -17.26 -9.66
C SER A 97 -16.49 -16.07 -10.60
N ARG A 98 -17.62 -15.33 -10.57
CA ARG A 98 -17.75 -14.04 -11.24
C ARG A 98 -17.30 -12.86 -10.38
N ILE A 99 -16.87 -13.11 -9.14
CA ILE A 99 -16.25 -12.11 -8.28
C ILE A 99 -14.84 -11.84 -8.82
N HIS A 100 -14.45 -10.57 -8.86
CA HIS A 100 -13.16 -10.15 -9.34
C HIS A 100 -12.37 -9.40 -8.26
N ILE A 101 -11.05 -9.60 -8.22
CA ILE A 101 -10.16 -8.90 -7.29
C ILE A 101 -8.96 -8.32 -8.03
N THR A 102 -8.74 -7.02 -7.88
CA THR A 102 -7.67 -6.25 -8.53
C THR A 102 -6.77 -5.58 -7.51
N ASN A 103 -5.45 -5.63 -7.72
CA ASN A 103 -4.51 -4.76 -7.02
C ASN A 103 -4.23 -3.50 -7.85
N VAL A 104 -4.35 -2.32 -7.24
CA VAL A 104 -3.93 -1.05 -7.83
C VAL A 104 -2.64 -0.60 -7.16
N HIS A 105 -1.51 -0.76 -7.85
CA HIS A 105 -0.18 -0.43 -7.33
C HIS A 105 0.15 1.03 -7.59
N LEU A 106 0.11 1.81 -6.53
CA LEU A 106 0.37 3.25 -6.56
C LEU A 106 1.87 3.55 -6.47
N SER A 107 2.29 4.62 -7.15
CA SER A 107 3.59 5.29 -6.98
C SER A 107 3.57 6.20 -5.74
N ALA A 108 4.31 7.31 -5.78
CA ALA A 108 4.27 8.37 -4.77
C ALA A 108 3.15 9.36 -5.07
N PHE A 109 2.30 9.62 -4.08
CA PHE A 109 1.16 10.53 -4.19
C PHE A 109 1.19 11.60 -3.12
N ASN A 110 0.76 12.81 -3.48
CA ASN A 110 0.63 13.95 -2.56
C ASN A 110 -0.62 13.75 -1.69
N THR A 111 -0.47 13.02 -0.60
CA THR A 111 -1.55 12.75 0.35
C THR A 111 -1.14 13.16 1.75
N PRO A 112 -2.09 13.48 2.66
CA PRO A 112 -1.80 13.86 4.04
C PRO A 112 -1.09 12.76 4.86
N GLN A 113 -0.96 11.55 4.32
CA GLN A 113 -0.34 10.41 5.02
C GLN A 113 1.05 10.72 5.57
N PHE A 114 1.84 11.53 4.86
CA PHE A 114 3.18 11.92 5.30
C PHE A 114 3.19 12.92 6.45
N ASP A 115 2.10 13.67 6.64
CA ASP A 115 1.91 14.57 7.78
C ASP A 115 1.34 13.83 9.00
N TRP A 116 0.58 12.75 8.78
CA TRP A 116 -0.13 11.98 9.81
C TRP A 116 0.61 10.72 10.27
N ALA A 117 1.61 10.25 9.53
CA ALA A 117 2.34 9.05 9.90
C ALA A 117 3.15 9.28 11.19
N LYS A 118 3.14 8.28 12.08
CA LYS A 118 4.09 8.28 13.20
C LYS A 118 5.51 8.37 12.66
N ASN A 119 6.19 9.45 12.99
CA ASN A 119 7.52 9.76 12.47
C ASN A 119 8.58 9.71 13.59
N LEU A 120 9.52 8.78 13.48
CA LEU A 120 10.63 8.60 14.40
C LEU A 120 11.91 9.34 13.97
N MET A 121 11.83 10.10 12.86
CA MET A 121 12.92 10.92 12.35
C MET A 121 12.81 12.35 12.85
N ASP A 122 13.94 13.06 12.87
CA ASP A 122 13.98 14.48 13.27
C ASP A 122 13.49 15.42 12.16
N ARG A 123 13.35 14.90 10.94
CA ARG A 123 12.91 15.65 9.76
C ARG A 123 11.53 15.19 9.29
N ARG A 124 10.79 16.10 8.65
CA ARG A 124 9.50 15.81 8.05
C ARG A 124 9.69 14.82 6.88
N PRO A 125 8.89 13.73 6.82
CA PRO A 125 8.94 12.80 5.70
C PRO A 125 8.23 13.36 4.48
N GLU A 126 8.65 12.91 3.30
CA GLU A 126 8.00 13.23 2.03
C GLU A 126 7.96 12.01 1.10
N PRO A 127 7.01 11.97 0.15
CA PRO A 127 7.00 10.92 -0.88
C PRO A 127 8.19 11.07 -1.81
N VAL A 128 8.76 9.93 -2.26
CA VAL A 128 9.88 9.94 -3.21
C VAL A 128 9.42 10.41 -4.59
N PRO A 129 9.99 11.47 -5.16
CA PRO A 129 9.61 11.97 -6.48
C PRO A 129 9.79 10.94 -7.62
N PRO A 130 8.99 11.04 -8.71
CA PRO A 130 7.98 12.05 -8.99
C PRO A 130 6.68 11.82 -8.21
N ILE A 131 6.09 12.89 -7.71
CA ILE A 131 4.89 12.89 -6.88
C ILE A 131 3.66 13.20 -7.75
N PHE A 132 2.66 12.34 -7.68
CA PHE A 132 1.40 12.49 -8.40
C PHE A 132 0.31 13.05 -7.50
N GLN A 133 -0.73 13.66 -8.11
CA GLN A 133 -1.89 14.15 -7.38
C GLN A 133 -2.84 12.99 -7.04
N PRO A 134 -3.53 13.05 -5.88
CA PRO A 134 -4.38 11.96 -5.39
C PRO A 134 -5.57 11.63 -6.30
N GLU A 135 -6.03 12.59 -7.10
CA GLU A 135 -7.11 12.41 -8.06
C GLU A 135 -6.78 11.31 -9.09
N LEU A 136 -5.53 11.24 -9.54
CA LEU A 136 -5.08 10.18 -10.46
C LEU A 136 -5.18 8.79 -9.80
N ALA A 137 -4.92 8.69 -8.50
CA ALA A 137 -5.10 7.43 -7.77
C ALA A 137 -6.58 7.06 -7.67
N ALA A 138 -7.45 8.03 -7.38
CA ALA A 138 -8.89 7.84 -7.31
C ALA A 138 -9.48 7.38 -8.65
N GLU A 139 -9.08 8.02 -9.75
CA GLU A 139 -9.47 7.62 -11.11
C GLU A 139 -9.01 6.20 -11.43
N ALA A 140 -7.79 5.83 -11.10
CA ALA A 140 -7.27 4.48 -11.33
C ALA A 140 -8.01 3.41 -10.52
N ILE A 141 -8.39 3.71 -9.28
CA ILE A 141 -9.20 2.83 -8.42
C ILE A 141 -10.60 2.67 -9.01
N LEU A 142 -11.24 3.75 -9.41
CA LEU A 142 -12.56 3.72 -10.06
C LEU A 142 -12.51 2.96 -11.38
N TRP A 143 -11.47 3.19 -12.18
CA TRP A 143 -11.25 2.45 -13.42
C TRP A 143 -11.09 0.95 -13.15
N ALA A 144 -10.29 0.56 -12.15
CA ALA A 144 -10.08 -0.83 -11.75
C ALA A 144 -11.36 -1.51 -11.26
N ALA A 145 -12.27 -0.76 -10.63
CA ALA A 145 -13.58 -1.27 -10.22
C ALA A 145 -14.49 -1.64 -11.41
N ASN A 146 -14.28 -0.98 -12.56
CA ASN A 146 -15.08 -1.18 -13.77
C ASN A 146 -14.41 -2.09 -14.82
N HIS A 147 -13.14 -2.46 -14.61
CA HIS A 147 -12.38 -3.24 -15.58
C HIS A 147 -11.72 -4.46 -14.93
N ARG A 148 -11.94 -5.64 -15.51
CA ARG A 148 -11.35 -6.89 -15.02
C ARG A 148 -9.86 -6.93 -15.34
N ARG A 149 -9.03 -6.47 -14.40
CA ARG A 149 -7.57 -6.55 -14.46
C ARG A 149 -7.03 -7.28 -13.24
N ARG A 150 -5.97 -8.03 -13.41
CA ARG A 150 -5.25 -8.63 -12.30
C ARG A 150 -4.60 -7.54 -11.45
N GLU A 151 -3.92 -6.63 -12.09
CA GLU A 151 -3.15 -5.54 -11.49
C GLU A 151 -3.21 -4.30 -12.37
N VAL A 152 -3.18 -3.13 -11.74
CA VAL A 152 -3.07 -1.82 -12.38
C VAL A 152 -1.89 -1.10 -11.75
N TYR A 153 -0.96 -0.61 -12.57
CA TYR A 153 0.20 0.15 -12.11
C TYR A 153 0.00 1.62 -12.44
N VAL A 154 0.01 2.46 -11.41
CA VAL A 154 -0.23 3.90 -11.55
C VAL A 154 1.09 4.65 -11.44
N GLY A 155 1.48 5.27 -12.55
CA GLY A 155 2.76 5.96 -12.69
C GLY A 155 3.90 5.03 -13.14
N TRP A 156 4.69 5.51 -14.10
CA TRP A 156 5.84 4.79 -14.65
C TRP A 156 6.92 4.41 -13.61
N PRO A 157 7.16 5.18 -12.52
CA PRO A 157 8.09 4.77 -11.47
C PRO A 157 7.76 3.43 -10.82
N SER A 158 6.46 3.11 -10.63
CA SER A 158 6.03 1.81 -10.09
C SER A 158 6.48 0.67 -10.98
N VAL A 159 6.28 0.79 -12.29
CA VAL A 159 6.68 -0.22 -13.27
C VAL A 159 8.19 -0.41 -13.27
N LYS A 160 8.95 0.70 -13.29
CA LYS A 160 10.42 0.66 -13.23
C LYS A 160 10.93 -0.03 -11.97
N ALA A 161 10.37 0.31 -10.81
CA ALA A 161 10.79 -0.28 -9.53
C ALA A 161 10.57 -1.80 -9.51
N VAL A 162 9.41 -2.26 -10.00
CA VAL A 162 9.08 -3.68 -10.09
C VAL A 162 10.02 -4.42 -11.04
N LEU A 163 10.26 -3.88 -12.23
CA LEU A 163 11.15 -4.49 -13.23
C LEU A 163 12.61 -4.51 -12.76
N ALA A 164 13.11 -3.39 -12.24
CA ALA A 164 14.47 -3.29 -11.72
C ALA A 164 14.71 -4.27 -10.57
N ASN A 165 13.72 -4.45 -9.67
CA ASN A 165 13.81 -5.41 -8.59
C ASN A 165 13.86 -6.86 -9.08
N LYS A 166 13.19 -7.19 -10.18
CA LYS A 166 13.25 -8.54 -10.79
C LYS A 166 14.59 -8.82 -11.44
N ILE A 167 15.23 -7.82 -12.03
CA ILE A 167 16.45 -7.99 -12.83
C ILE A 167 17.71 -7.87 -11.96
N ALA A 168 17.79 -6.86 -11.10
CA ALA A 168 19.00 -6.53 -10.37
C ALA A 168 18.71 -6.06 -8.91
N PRO A 169 18.12 -6.91 -8.05
CA PRO A 169 17.72 -6.52 -6.70
C PRO A 169 18.91 -6.02 -5.85
N GLY A 170 20.08 -6.66 -5.94
CA GLY A 170 21.24 -6.25 -5.16
C GLY A 170 21.85 -4.90 -5.57
N ILE A 171 21.70 -4.49 -6.83
CA ILE A 171 22.08 -3.13 -7.26
C ILE A 171 21.09 -2.14 -6.68
N LEU A 172 19.80 -2.48 -6.71
CA LEU A 172 18.75 -1.64 -6.18
C LEU A 172 18.89 -1.44 -4.66
N ASP A 173 19.34 -2.46 -3.91
CA ASP A 173 19.66 -2.33 -2.49
C ASP A 173 20.67 -1.21 -2.22
N ARG A 174 21.77 -1.19 -2.99
CA ARG A 174 22.81 -0.17 -2.85
C ARG A 174 22.35 1.23 -3.24
N VAL A 175 21.52 1.33 -4.27
CA VAL A 175 20.93 2.59 -4.71
C VAL A 175 19.98 3.13 -3.66
N LEU A 176 19.11 2.29 -3.11
CA LEU A 176 18.13 2.68 -2.12
C LEU A 176 18.77 2.99 -0.76
N ALA A 177 19.84 2.29 -0.38
CA ALA A 177 20.61 2.61 0.83
C ALA A 177 21.14 4.05 0.81
N LYS A 178 21.54 4.55 -0.36
CA LYS A 178 22.07 5.91 -0.51
C LYS A 178 20.97 6.95 -0.79
N LYS A 179 20.21 6.74 -1.88
CA LYS A 179 19.23 7.72 -2.38
C LYS A 179 17.85 7.55 -1.77
N GLY A 180 17.45 6.33 -1.46
CA GLY A 180 16.14 6.04 -0.90
C GLY A 180 16.00 6.42 0.56
N TYR A 181 17.10 6.48 1.32
CA TYR A 181 17.06 6.92 2.71
C TYR A 181 16.89 8.44 2.81
N SER A 182 17.79 9.20 2.16
CA SER A 182 17.78 10.67 2.21
C SER A 182 16.66 11.30 1.39
N GLY A 183 16.25 10.66 0.28
CA GLY A 183 15.22 11.18 -0.61
C GLY A 183 13.78 11.05 -0.09
N GLN A 184 13.59 10.62 1.14
CA GLN A 184 12.30 10.52 1.83
C GLN A 184 12.15 11.56 2.95
N LEU A 185 13.13 12.44 3.12
CA LEU A 185 13.18 13.43 4.19
C LEU A 185 13.33 14.81 3.59
N THR A 186 12.48 15.74 4.01
CA THR A 186 12.59 17.15 3.65
C THR A 186 13.78 17.82 4.37
N GLY A 187 14.10 19.06 4.00
CA GLY A 187 15.01 19.93 4.75
C GLY A 187 14.43 20.47 6.07
N GLU A 188 13.11 20.30 6.27
CA GLU A 188 12.37 20.83 7.40
C GLU A 188 12.43 19.88 8.62
N GLN A 189 12.49 20.46 9.82
CA GLN A 189 12.37 19.68 11.05
C GLN A 189 10.93 19.18 11.24
N LYS A 190 10.79 18.05 11.93
CA LYS A 190 9.49 17.55 12.36
C LYS A 190 8.84 18.60 13.28
N HIS A 191 7.54 18.91 13.03
CA HIS A 191 6.81 19.77 13.94
C HIS A 191 6.63 19.08 15.29
N PRO A 192 6.90 19.77 16.44
CA PRO A 192 6.78 19.16 17.77
C PRO A 192 5.39 18.60 18.06
N ASP A 193 4.34 19.30 17.60
CA ASP A 193 2.93 18.94 17.83
C ASP A 193 2.30 18.23 16.61
N ALA A 194 3.09 17.50 15.81
CA ALA A 194 2.56 16.76 14.68
C ALA A 194 1.58 15.67 15.16
N CYS A 195 0.34 15.73 14.70
CA CYS A 195 -0.63 14.66 14.97
C CYS A 195 -0.19 13.35 14.32
N GLU A 196 -0.42 12.24 15.01
CA GLU A 196 -0.11 10.90 14.53
C GLU A 196 -1.39 10.05 14.46
N ASN A 197 -1.65 9.44 13.30
CA ASN A 197 -2.85 8.63 13.08
C ASN A 197 -2.67 7.12 13.35
N LEU A 198 -1.61 6.72 14.02
CA LEU A 198 -1.32 5.31 14.25
C LEU A 198 -2.33 4.67 15.21
N TYR A 199 -2.67 5.35 16.28
CA TYR A 199 -3.57 4.88 17.33
C TYR A 199 -4.88 5.67 17.39
N GLU A 200 -4.83 6.94 17.05
CA GLU A 200 -6.01 7.85 17.03
C GLU A 200 -6.18 8.36 15.59
N PRO A 201 -7.36 8.14 14.98
CA PRO A 201 -7.64 8.57 13.59
C PRO A 201 -7.85 10.07 13.45
#